data_41c7f7fcea30777d1d8310d01e55af5a
#
_entry.id   41c7f7fcea30777d1d8310d01e55af5a
#
_cell.length_a   1.000
_cell.length_b   1.000
_cell.length_c   1.000
_cell.angle_alpha   90.00
_cell.angle_beta   90.00
_cell.angle_gamma   90.00
#
_symmetry.space_group_name_H-M   'P 1'
#
loop_
_entity.id
_entity.type
_entity.pdbx_description
1 polymer ?
#
loop_
_entity_poly.entity_id
_entity_poly.type
_entity_poly.pdbx_seq_one_letter_code
_entity_poly.pdbx_strand_id
1 'polypeptide(L)'
;MTIYNQAIESYNEKMAKDVIMLAGRILLESGAEGSRVEDTMTRIAITLGHKESNSFVTNTVINFMLHDESYPRMYRIRTRDTNLHRISRTNGISRRLALGDISLEDAFQELQKIYQEQSIK
;
A
#
# COMPACT_ATOMS: atom_id res chain seq x y z
N MET A 1 28.23 6.71 3.07
CA MET A 1 27.91 6.34 4.44
C MET A 1 26.62 5.56 4.48
N THR A 2 26.75 4.28 4.57
CA THR A 2 25.58 3.42 4.49
C THR A 2 24.64 3.60 5.67
N ILE A 3 25.19 3.68 6.88
CA ILE A 3 24.34 3.85 8.07
C ILE A 3 23.58 5.17 8.01
N TYR A 4 24.26 6.22 7.61
CA TYR A 4 23.64 7.53 7.51
C TYR A 4 22.52 7.51 6.48
N ASN A 5 22.76 6.89 5.32
CA ASN A 5 21.76 6.81 4.26
C ASN A 5 20.55 5.98 4.67
N GLN A 6 20.76 4.95 5.49
CA GLN A 6 19.65 4.15 5.96
C GLN A 6 18.78 4.90 6.96
N ALA A 7 19.37 5.86 7.68
CA ALA A 7 18.61 6.63 8.65
C ALA A 7 17.78 7.74 8.02
N ILE A 8 18.07 8.09 6.76
CA ILE A 8 17.37 9.17 6.08
C ILE A 8 16.56 8.61 4.93
N GLU A 9 15.25 8.68 5.09
CA GLU A 9 14.33 8.22 4.06
C GLU A 9 13.91 9.41 3.21
N SER A 10 14.01 9.29 1.88
CA SER A 10 13.59 10.37 1.00
C SER A 10 12.08 10.56 1.09
N TYR A 11 11.64 11.76 0.71
CA TYR A 11 10.21 12.05 0.68
C TYR A 11 9.47 11.09 -0.25
N ASN A 12 10.05 10.82 -1.42
CA ASN A 12 9.40 9.94 -2.39
C ASN A 12 9.27 8.51 -1.87
N GLU A 13 10.30 8.02 -1.17
CA GLU A 13 10.23 6.67 -0.60
C GLU A 13 9.20 6.60 0.50
N LYS A 14 9.14 7.62 1.35
CA LYS A 14 8.15 7.65 2.41
C LYS A 14 6.74 7.68 1.84
N MET A 15 6.51 8.53 0.84
CA MET A 15 5.20 8.62 0.22
C MET A 15 4.83 7.32 -0.48
N ALA A 16 5.79 6.68 -1.14
CA ALA A 16 5.54 5.40 -1.78
C ALA A 16 5.11 4.36 -0.74
N LYS A 17 5.80 4.29 0.38
CA LYS A 17 5.44 3.34 1.43
C LYS A 17 4.06 3.66 2.00
N ASP A 18 3.76 4.94 2.18
CA ASP A 18 2.46 5.35 2.71
C ASP A 18 1.33 4.90 1.77
N VAL A 19 1.49 5.11 0.48
CA VAL A 19 0.48 4.71 -0.51
C VAL A 19 0.32 3.20 -0.53
N ILE A 20 1.43 2.47 -0.60
CA ILE A 20 1.39 1.02 -0.69
C ILE A 20 0.74 0.42 0.55
N MET A 21 1.13 0.89 1.73
CA MET A 21 0.59 0.38 2.98
C MET A 21 -0.89 0.70 3.13
N LEU A 22 -1.30 1.91 2.75
CA LEU A 22 -2.70 2.27 2.86
C LEU A 22 -3.56 1.44 1.92
N ALA A 23 -3.09 1.25 0.69
CA ALA A 23 -3.82 0.39 -0.25
C ALA A 23 -3.93 -1.03 0.29
N GLY A 24 -2.85 -1.57 0.83
CA GLY A 24 -2.87 -2.90 1.40
C GLY A 24 -3.85 -3.03 2.56
N ARG A 25 -3.86 -2.03 3.44
CA ARG A 25 -4.78 -2.02 4.57
C ARG A 25 -6.22 -2.02 4.12
N ILE A 26 -6.56 -1.14 3.19
CA ILE A 26 -7.94 -1.05 2.70
C ILE A 26 -8.37 -2.38 2.10
N LEU A 27 -7.51 -2.97 1.27
CA LEU A 27 -7.85 -4.24 0.61
C LEU A 27 -8.06 -5.35 1.63
N LEU A 28 -7.12 -5.48 2.58
CA LEU A 28 -7.21 -6.57 3.54
C LEU A 28 -8.41 -6.38 4.48
N GLU A 29 -8.63 -5.16 4.95
CA GLU A 29 -9.78 -4.87 5.80
C GLU A 29 -11.10 -5.06 5.07
N SER A 30 -11.07 -4.93 3.74
CA SER A 30 -12.27 -5.11 2.92
C SER A 30 -12.47 -6.55 2.43
N GLY A 31 -11.68 -7.48 2.95
CA GLY A 31 -11.91 -8.90 2.70
C GLY A 31 -11.10 -9.52 1.58
N ALA A 32 -10.17 -8.78 0.98
CA ALA A 32 -9.33 -9.36 -0.07
C ALA A 32 -8.40 -10.42 0.52
N GLU A 33 -8.11 -11.44 -0.28
CA GLU A 33 -7.17 -12.48 0.13
C GLU A 33 -5.76 -11.93 0.23
N GLY A 34 -4.99 -12.43 1.19
CA GLY A 34 -3.62 -11.96 1.41
C GLY A 34 -2.76 -11.98 0.17
N SER A 35 -2.85 -13.06 -0.63
CA SER A 35 -2.06 -13.14 -1.86
C SER A 35 -2.42 -12.04 -2.86
N ARG A 36 -3.70 -11.69 -2.95
CA ARG A 36 -4.12 -10.60 -3.84
C ARG A 36 -3.69 -9.25 -3.32
N VAL A 37 -3.68 -9.07 -2.02
CA VAL A 37 -3.16 -7.85 -1.40
C VAL A 37 -1.68 -7.71 -1.73
N GLU A 38 -0.91 -8.80 -1.57
CA GLU A 38 0.51 -8.79 -1.92
C GLU A 38 0.73 -8.42 -3.38
N ASP A 39 -0.08 -8.99 -4.28
CA ASP A 39 0.06 -8.70 -5.71
C ASP A 39 -0.15 -7.23 -6.00
N THR A 40 -1.16 -6.62 -5.39
CA THR A 40 -1.45 -5.21 -5.62
C THR A 40 -0.34 -4.34 -5.05
N MET A 41 0.13 -4.64 -3.84
CA MET A 41 1.22 -3.88 -3.23
C MET A 41 2.48 -3.95 -4.07
N THR A 42 2.82 -5.15 -4.55
CA THR A 42 3.99 -5.34 -5.41
C THR A 42 3.83 -4.56 -6.72
N ARG A 43 2.65 -4.57 -7.30
CA ARG A 43 2.41 -3.88 -8.55
C ARG A 43 2.57 -2.37 -8.40
N ILE A 44 2.06 -1.81 -7.30
CA ILE A 44 2.26 -0.38 -7.03
C ILE A 44 3.75 -0.09 -6.84
N ALA A 45 4.45 -0.93 -6.08
CA ALA A 45 5.87 -0.73 -5.83
C ALA A 45 6.66 -0.74 -7.15
N ILE A 46 6.38 -1.69 -8.04
CA ILE A 46 7.06 -1.77 -9.33
C ILE A 46 6.75 -0.52 -10.16
N THR A 47 5.51 -0.08 -10.18
CA THR A 47 5.11 1.13 -10.89
C THR A 47 5.92 2.33 -10.42
N LEU A 48 6.22 2.41 -9.14
CA LEU A 48 6.97 3.51 -8.57
C LEU A 48 8.49 3.31 -8.65
N GLY A 49 8.94 2.26 -9.35
CA GLY A 49 10.36 2.05 -9.58
C GLY A 49 11.05 1.16 -8.57
N HIS A 50 10.30 0.46 -7.71
CA HIS A 50 10.87 -0.36 -6.65
C HIS A 50 10.64 -1.83 -6.92
N LYS A 51 11.54 -2.43 -7.70
CA LYS A 51 11.42 -3.84 -8.10
C LYS A 51 11.78 -4.81 -6.99
N GLU A 52 12.47 -4.33 -5.96
CA GLU A 52 12.98 -5.21 -4.90
C GLU A 52 12.11 -5.18 -3.67
N SER A 53 10.89 -4.69 -3.79
CA SER A 53 9.96 -4.67 -2.68
C SER A 53 9.60 -6.10 -2.27
N ASN A 54 9.27 -6.25 -1.01
CA ASN A 54 8.92 -7.54 -0.46
C ASN A 54 7.75 -7.35 0.50
N SER A 55 6.70 -8.10 0.30
CA SER A 55 5.53 -8.03 1.17
C SER A 55 5.17 -9.43 1.64
N PHE A 56 4.64 -9.50 2.85
CA PHE A 56 4.14 -10.73 3.43
C PHE A 56 2.84 -10.40 4.13
N VAL A 57 1.74 -10.98 3.65
CA VAL A 57 0.41 -10.63 4.11
C VAL A 57 -0.31 -11.89 4.54
N THR A 58 -0.75 -11.90 5.80
CA THR A 58 -1.68 -12.91 6.31
C THR A 58 -3.06 -12.27 6.42
N ASN A 59 -4.01 -13.00 7.00
CA ASN A 59 -5.35 -12.44 7.19
C ASN A 59 -5.38 -11.29 8.19
N THR A 60 -4.35 -11.14 9.00
CA THR A 60 -4.36 -10.15 10.07
C THR A 60 -3.16 -9.22 10.09
N VAL A 61 -2.12 -9.50 9.29
CA VAL A 61 -0.88 -8.72 9.37
C VAL A 61 -0.35 -8.44 7.98
N ILE A 62 0.08 -7.20 7.77
CA ILE A 62 0.81 -6.78 6.58
C ILE A 62 2.23 -6.44 7.00
N ASN A 63 3.23 -7.06 6.35
CA ASN A 63 4.63 -6.68 6.48
C ASN A 63 5.11 -6.24 5.11
N PHE A 64 5.88 -5.16 5.07
CA PHE A 64 6.32 -4.60 3.81
C PHE A 64 7.69 -3.96 3.93
N MET A 65 8.56 -4.27 2.98
CA MET A 65 9.84 -3.58 2.80
C MET A 65 9.93 -3.11 1.37
N LEU A 66 10.24 -1.82 1.21
CA LEU A 66 10.33 -1.23 -0.12
C LEU A 66 11.57 -1.74 -0.86
N HIS A 67 12.67 -1.89 -0.15
CA HIS A 67 13.90 -2.50 -0.64
C HIS A 67 14.72 -2.96 0.56
N ASP A 68 15.83 -3.65 0.32
CA ASP A 68 16.59 -4.31 1.39
C ASP A 68 17.05 -3.36 2.48
N GLU A 69 17.34 -2.12 2.13
CA GLU A 69 17.85 -1.15 3.10
C GLU A 69 16.75 -0.25 3.67
N SER A 70 15.51 -0.49 3.28
CA SER A 70 14.39 0.28 3.77
C SER A 70 13.96 -0.22 5.14
N TYR A 71 13.44 0.69 5.98
CA TYR A 71 12.81 0.26 7.21
C TYR A 71 11.52 -0.49 6.89
N PRO A 72 11.32 -1.66 7.50
CA PRO A 72 10.07 -2.39 7.28
C PRO A 72 8.88 -1.66 7.88
N ARG A 73 7.74 -1.88 7.27
CA ARG A 73 6.46 -1.40 7.81
C ARG A 73 5.61 -2.61 8.14
N MET A 74 4.95 -2.58 9.28
CA MET A 74 4.05 -3.64 9.68
C MET A 74 2.77 -3.03 10.18
N TYR A 75 1.65 -3.63 9.77
CA TYR A 75 0.36 -3.19 10.26
C TYR A 75 -0.49 -4.40 10.61
N ARG A 76 -1.12 -4.36 11.77
CA ARG A 76 -2.02 -5.41 12.21
C ARG A 76 -3.46 -5.01 11.95
N ILE A 77 -4.17 -5.88 11.24
CA ILE A 77 -5.59 -5.67 10.92
C ILE A 77 -6.41 -6.19 12.08
N ARG A 78 -7.34 -5.41 12.55
CA ARG A 78 -8.17 -5.82 13.68
C ARG A 78 -9.57 -6.22 13.28
N THR A 79 -10.05 -5.74 12.13
CA THR A 79 -11.38 -6.08 11.62
C THR A 79 -11.31 -6.31 10.13
N ARG A 80 -12.12 -7.25 9.66
CA ARG A 80 -12.24 -7.54 8.24
C ARG A 80 -13.72 -7.71 7.94
N ASP A 81 -14.20 -6.95 6.96
CA ASP A 81 -15.57 -7.09 6.46
C ASP A 81 -15.51 -7.05 4.94
N THR A 82 -16.27 -7.92 4.30
CA THR A 82 -16.27 -7.95 2.85
C THR A 82 -16.89 -6.68 2.29
N ASN A 83 -16.14 -5.99 1.43
CA ASN A 83 -16.61 -4.79 0.76
C ASN A 83 -16.00 -4.74 -0.62
N LEU A 84 -16.70 -5.34 -1.59
CA LEU A 84 -16.20 -5.45 -2.96
C LEU A 84 -16.06 -4.10 -3.64
N HIS A 85 -16.90 -3.14 -3.27
CA HIS A 85 -16.82 -1.80 -3.85
C HIS A 85 -15.52 -1.10 -3.46
N ARG A 86 -15.13 -1.21 -2.19
CA ARG A 86 -13.87 -0.64 -1.74
C ARG A 86 -12.67 -1.32 -2.38
N ILE A 87 -12.74 -2.63 -2.53
CA ILE A 87 -11.69 -3.39 -3.22
C ILE A 87 -11.55 -2.87 -4.65
N SER A 88 -12.66 -2.73 -5.35
CA SER A 88 -12.64 -2.28 -6.74
C SER A 88 -12.08 -0.87 -6.87
N ARG A 89 -12.48 0.04 -5.98
CA ARG A 89 -11.98 1.42 -6.01
C ARG A 89 -10.48 1.47 -5.76
N THR A 90 -10.00 0.71 -4.80
CA THR A 90 -8.58 0.67 -4.46
C THR A 90 -7.76 0.09 -5.60
N ASN A 91 -8.23 -1.00 -6.21
CA ASN A 91 -7.56 -1.57 -7.37
C ASN A 91 -7.56 -0.59 -8.55
N GLY A 92 -8.63 0.22 -8.67
CA GLY A 92 -8.70 1.25 -9.70
C GLY A 92 -7.59 2.28 -9.56
N ILE A 93 -7.29 2.69 -8.32
CA ILE A 93 -6.20 3.63 -8.08
C ILE A 93 -4.87 3.01 -8.48
N SER A 94 -4.66 1.73 -8.15
CA SER A 94 -3.45 1.02 -8.55
C SER A 94 -3.27 1.04 -10.07
N ARG A 95 -4.35 0.79 -10.82
CA ARG A 95 -4.28 0.80 -12.28
C ARG A 95 -3.98 2.20 -12.83
N ARG A 96 -4.58 3.23 -12.22
CA ARG A 96 -4.34 4.61 -12.67
C ARG A 96 -2.90 5.02 -12.41
N LEU A 97 -2.32 4.59 -11.30
CA LEU A 97 -0.89 4.81 -11.06
C LEU A 97 -0.05 4.15 -12.13
N ALA A 98 -0.38 2.90 -12.48
CA ALA A 98 0.38 2.17 -13.49
C ALA A 98 0.32 2.84 -14.86
N LEU A 99 -0.80 3.50 -15.16
CA LEU A 99 -0.98 4.19 -16.44
C LEU A 99 -0.44 5.62 -16.42
N GLY A 100 0.02 6.10 -15.28
CA GLY A 100 0.47 7.47 -15.18
C GLY A 100 -0.66 8.49 -15.15
N ASP A 101 -1.87 8.06 -14.85
CA ASP A 101 -3.05 8.93 -14.87
C ASP A 101 -3.29 9.66 -13.55
N ILE A 102 -2.54 9.33 -12.51
CA ILE A 102 -2.72 9.94 -11.21
C ILE A 102 -1.35 10.09 -10.56
N SER A 103 -1.15 11.20 -9.86
CA SER A 103 0.08 11.43 -9.13
C SER A 103 0.08 10.60 -7.84
N LEU A 104 1.27 10.44 -7.26
CA LEU A 104 1.40 9.72 -6.01
C LEU A 104 0.62 10.43 -4.88
N GLU A 105 0.71 11.76 -4.84
CA GLU A 105 0.01 12.54 -3.83
C GLU A 105 -1.50 12.43 -3.97
N ASP A 106 -2.00 12.50 -5.21
CA ASP A 106 -3.44 12.37 -5.44
C ASP A 106 -3.91 10.96 -5.13
N ALA A 107 -3.10 9.96 -5.44
CA ALA A 107 -3.43 8.58 -5.09
C ALA A 107 -3.59 8.44 -3.58
N PHE A 108 -2.66 9.02 -2.83
CA PHE A 108 -2.74 8.96 -1.38
C PHE A 108 -4.01 9.60 -0.86
N GLN A 109 -4.36 10.77 -1.41
CA GLN A 109 -5.58 11.47 -0.98
C GLN A 109 -6.82 10.66 -1.29
N GLU A 110 -6.89 10.03 -2.46
CA GLU A 110 -8.04 9.21 -2.80
C GLU A 110 -8.14 7.98 -1.93
N LEU A 111 -7.00 7.37 -1.62
CA LEU A 111 -7.00 6.23 -0.70
C LEU A 111 -7.46 6.63 0.69
N GLN A 112 -7.05 7.81 1.15
CA GLN A 112 -7.52 8.30 2.45
C GLN A 112 -9.02 8.50 2.47
N LYS A 113 -9.59 8.99 1.38
CA LYS A 113 -11.04 9.14 1.29
C LYS A 113 -11.75 7.79 1.38
N ILE A 114 -11.24 6.80 0.66
CA ILE A 114 -11.83 5.46 0.72
C ILE A 114 -11.75 4.94 2.15
N TYR A 115 -10.62 5.11 2.79
CA TYR A 115 -10.43 4.63 4.15
C TYR A 115 -11.37 5.29 5.13
N GLN A 116 -11.55 6.61 4.99
CA GLN A 116 -12.42 7.37 5.88
C GLN A 116 -13.89 7.02 5.71
N GLU A 117 -14.30 6.74 4.48
CA GLU A 117 -15.70 6.35 4.24
C GLU A 117 -16.09 5.11 5.00
N GLN A 118 -15.14 4.25 5.30
CA GLN A 118 -15.42 3.05 6.09
C GLN A 118 -15.92 3.39 7.48
N SER A 119 -15.46 4.46 8.05
CA SER A 119 -15.79 4.80 9.43
C SER A 119 -17.15 5.47 9.57
N ILE A 120 -17.81 5.78 8.47
CA ILE A 120 -19.08 6.52 8.51
C ILE A 120 -20.25 5.59 8.80
N LYS A 121 -20.09 4.32 8.68
CA LYS A 121 -21.19 3.37 8.87
C LYS A 121 -21.82 3.42 10.25
#